data_001335193f7d58b498775a8dfb293592
#
_entry.id   001335193f7d58b498775a8dfb293592
#
_cell.length_a   1.000
_cell.length_b   1.000
_cell.length_c   1.000
_cell.angle_alpha   90.00
_cell.angle_beta   90.00
_cell.angle_gamma   90.00
#
_symmetry.space_group_name_H-M   'P 1'
#
loop_
_entity.id
_entity.type
_entity.pdbx_description
1 polymer ?
#
loop_
_entity_poly.entity_id
_entity_poly.type
_entity_poly.pdbx_seq_one_letter_code
_entity_poly.pdbx_strand_id
1 'polypeptide(L)'
;MLKFIEEKKPNFGRIEGLLNLCSNQNKWANKGPLYHMLTEQYMEYLNLSNTMALTPCANGGIALEVMARLISSKKRKPFRWVGSAFSFQNLGRGYFSKIKFIDCDEQGLLDLNLLKKLPIDSFDGIVLVNPFGMFNDFSKFIDFAVSNNKELIIDNAAGVNSNLCDWPWQSFSLHHTKPFGFGEGGLAITPSDVADIFYELINYGEAPKNEEDWLNNGKISDVSCAFLIDRLMQVDFWLPNYIEQEARLRFLIESTSLTSLVPFNDNIPVMSTPFRADKLIPLDHLEKSKKIIYGKYYKPLEMLPVAKKIYDQLVNFPSHPNLSSLSNAEIIDEIYRLES
;
A
#
# COMPACT_ATOMS: atom_id res chain seq x y z
N MET A 1 -5.95 -16.55 20.45
CA MET A 1 -5.97 -15.12 20.14
C MET A 1 -5.69 -14.94 18.66
N LEU A 2 -6.57 -14.31 17.90
CA LEU A 2 -6.39 -13.99 16.51
C LEU A 2 -5.26 -12.95 16.36
N LYS A 3 -4.24 -13.26 15.56
CA LYS A 3 -3.15 -12.33 15.28
C LYS A 3 -3.63 -11.22 14.32
N PHE A 4 -2.98 -10.06 14.37
CA PHE A 4 -3.30 -8.96 13.42
C PHE A 4 -2.87 -9.26 11.98
N ILE A 5 -1.84 -10.08 11.81
CA ILE A 5 -1.29 -10.48 10.51
C ILE A 5 -1.68 -11.92 10.22
N GLU A 6 -2.11 -12.19 8.98
CA GLU A 6 -2.45 -13.53 8.49
C GLU A 6 -1.31 -14.54 8.68
N GLU A 7 -1.63 -15.74 9.09
CA GLU A 7 -0.72 -16.89 9.05
C GLU A 7 -0.74 -17.51 7.66
N LYS A 8 0.05 -16.95 6.75
CA LYS A 8 0.15 -17.41 5.38
C LYS A 8 0.88 -18.75 5.29
N LYS A 9 0.40 -19.62 4.41
CA LYS A 9 0.98 -20.96 4.21
C LYS A 9 1.54 -21.07 2.80
N PRO A 10 2.87 -20.95 2.63
CA PRO A 10 3.49 -21.12 1.33
C PRO A 10 3.49 -22.61 0.91
N ASN A 11 3.43 -22.86 -0.39
CA ASN A 11 3.62 -24.19 -0.95
C ASN A 11 5.12 -24.44 -1.19
N PHE A 12 5.78 -25.08 -0.21
CA PHE A 12 7.22 -25.32 -0.27
C PHE A 12 7.64 -26.19 -1.45
N GLY A 13 6.82 -27.15 -1.91
CA GLY A 13 7.15 -27.95 -3.10
C GLY A 13 7.17 -27.11 -4.38
N ARG A 14 6.24 -26.15 -4.52
CA ARG A 14 6.25 -25.20 -5.64
C ARG A 14 7.45 -24.27 -5.54
N ILE A 15 7.74 -23.74 -4.35
CA ILE A 15 8.87 -22.84 -4.13
C ILE A 15 10.20 -23.55 -4.48
N GLU A 16 10.38 -24.80 -4.08
CA GLU A 16 11.56 -25.60 -4.47
C GLU A 16 11.67 -25.70 -5.99
N GLY A 17 10.57 -26.03 -6.68
CA GLY A 17 10.53 -26.08 -8.14
C GLY A 17 10.92 -24.75 -8.80
N LEU A 18 10.44 -23.62 -8.27
CA LEU A 18 10.80 -22.28 -8.75
C LEU A 18 12.30 -21.99 -8.52
N LEU A 19 12.81 -22.28 -7.33
CA LEU A 19 14.22 -22.04 -7.00
C LEU A 19 15.19 -22.90 -7.83
N ASN A 20 14.76 -24.07 -8.32
CA ASN A 20 15.54 -24.88 -9.24
C ASN A 20 15.81 -24.14 -10.56
N LEU A 21 14.94 -23.24 -11.02
CA LEU A 21 15.20 -22.41 -12.20
C LEU A 21 16.40 -21.49 -11.96
N CYS A 22 16.50 -20.92 -10.76
CA CYS A 22 17.65 -20.09 -10.38
C CYS A 22 18.93 -20.92 -10.26
N SER A 23 18.84 -22.10 -9.65
CA SER A 23 19.97 -23.00 -9.49
C SER A 23 20.55 -23.45 -10.84
N ASN A 24 19.71 -23.83 -11.80
CA ASN A 24 20.12 -24.27 -13.14
C ASN A 24 20.87 -23.16 -13.91
N GLN A 25 20.56 -21.90 -13.65
CA GLN A 25 21.22 -20.77 -14.29
C GLN A 25 22.30 -20.12 -13.41
N ASN A 26 22.45 -20.57 -12.16
CA ASN A 26 23.22 -19.93 -11.11
C ASN A 26 22.93 -18.42 -11.01
N LYS A 27 21.65 -18.04 -11.08
CA LYS A 27 21.20 -16.64 -11.09
C LYS A 27 20.07 -16.43 -10.06
N TRP A 28 20.41 -15.78 -8.95
CA TRP A 28 19.59 -15.62 -7.75
C TRP A 28 19.17 -14.17 -7.46
N ALA A 29 19.62 -13.24 -8.32
CA ALA A 29 19.35 -11.81 -8.23
C ALA A 29 19.62 -11.14 -9.58
N ASN A 30 19.47 -9.79 -9.66
CA ASN A 30 19.82 -8.99 -10.83
C ASN A 30 19.03 -9.40 -12.10
N LYS A 31 17.72 -9.36 -12.01
CA LYS A 31 16.80 -9.80 -13.08
C LYS A 31 17.05 -11.29 -13.43
N GLY A 32 16.97 -12.17 -12.44
CA GLY A 32 17.02 -13.61 -12.66
C GLY A 32 15.69 -14.16 -13.21
N PRO A 33 15.58 -15.49 -13.41
CA PRO A 33 14.41 -16.09 -14.05
C PRO A 33 13.10 -15.82 -13.29
N LEU A 34 13.14 -15.77 -11.94
CA LEU A 34 11.95 -15.52 -11.15
C LEU A 34 11.57 -14.05 -11.08
N TYR A 35 12.53 -13.13 -11.23
CA TYR A 35 12.24 -11.71 -11.40
C TYR A 35 11.38 -11.48 -12.66
N HIS A 36 11.74 -12.06 -13.78
CA HIS A 36 10.98 -11.93 -15.03
C HIS A 36 9.61 -12.58 -14.91
N MET A 37 9.54 -13.80 -14.36
CA MET A 37 8.27 -14.50 -14.13
C MET A 37 7.33 -13.71 -13.22
N LEU A 38 7.82 -13.12 -12.13
CA LEU A 38 7.05 -12.27 -11.23
C LEU A 38 6.52 -11.04 -11.97
N THR A 39 7.36 -10.39 -12.79
CA THR A 39 6.99 -9.22 -13.59
C THR A 39 5.83 -9.55 -14.53
N GLU A 40 5.99 -10.61 -15.32
CA GLU A 40 4.99 -11.06 -16.29
C GLU A 40 3.66 -11.41 -15.63
N GLN A 41 3.67 -12.21 -14.56
CA GLN A 41 2.47 -12.61 -13.85
C GLN A 41 1.72 -11.42 -13.21
N TYR A 42 2.45 -10.45 -12.64
CA TYR A 42 1.79 -9.25 -12.10
C TYR A 42 1.30 -8.30 -13.19
N MET A 43 2.00 -8.16 -14.32
CA MET A 43 1.51 -7.38 -15.47
C MET A 43 0.19 -7.96 -16.00
N GLU A 44 0.11 -9.28 -16.11
CA GLU A 44 -1.10 -10.00 -16.51
C GLU A 44 -2.22 -9.83 -15.47
N TYR A 45 -1.93 -10.11 -14.20
CA TYR A 45 -2.92 -10.01 -13.11
C TYR A 45 -3.51 -8.60 -12.98
N LEU A 46 -2.68 -7.57 -13.10
CA LEU A 46 -3.07 -6.17 -13.01
C LEU A 46 -3.65 -5.61 -14.32
N ASN A 47 -3.66 -6.39 -15.39
CA ASN A 47 -4.14 -6.01 -16.72
C ASN A 47 -3.52 -4.69 -17.22
N LEU A 48 -2.19 -4.55 -17.08
CA LEU A 48 -1.49 -3.32 -17.42
C LEU A 48 -1.42 -3.10 -18.93
N SER A 49 -1.60 -1.84 -19.35
CA SER A 49 -1.48 -1.44 -20.77
C SER A 49 -0.02 -1.49 -21.24
N ASN A 50 0.20 -1.56 -22.55
CA ASN A 50 1.53 -1.57 -23.18
C ASN A 50 2.34 -0.28 -22.96
N THR A 51 1.69 0.78 -22.51
CA THR A 51 2.34 2.05 -22.19
C THR A 51 2.93 2.09 -20.79
N MET A 52 2.64 1.07 -19.99
CA MET A 52 3.11 0.92 -18.63
C MET A 52 4.09 -0.24 -18.51
N ALA A 53 5.00 -0.12 -17.56
CA ALA A 53 5.90 -1.18 -17.15
C ALA A 53 5.78 -1.42 -15.65
N LEU A 54 6.05 -2.66 -15.25
CA LEU A 54 6.09 -3.07 -13.84
C LEU A 54 7.51 -3.49 -13.49
N THR A 55 8.05 -2.88 -12.43
CA THR A 55 9.39 -3.17 -11.91
C THR A 55 9.30 -3.67 -10.47
N PRO A 56 9.55 -4.97 -10.23
CA PRO A 56 9.71 -5.50 -8.87
C PRO A 56 10.94 -4.90 -8.18
N CYS A 57 10.80 -4.56 -6.89
CA CYS A 57 11.86 -3.97 -6.09
C CYS A 57 11.79 -4.45 -4.63
N ALA A 58 12.73 -4.02 -3.78
CA ALA A 58 12.85 -4.52 -2.42
C ALA A 58 11.64 -4.21 -1.52
N ASN A 59 10.96 -3.07 -1.72
CA ASN A 59 9.74 -2.71 -1.00
C ASN A 59 9.02 -1.52 -1.64
N GLY A 60 7.75 -1.28 -1.23
CA GLY A 60 6.95 -0.18 -1.76
C GLY A 60 7.49 1.21 -1.43
N GLY A 61 8.21 1.38 -0.31
CA GLY A 61 8.83 2.66 0.04
C GLY A 61 9.93 3.06 -0.93
N ILE A 62 10.77 2.10 -1.35
CA ILE A 62 11.79 2.30 -2.39
C ILE A 62 11.10 2.63 -3.73
N ALA A 63 10.05 1.88 -4.10
CA ALA A 63 9.29 2.16 -5.32
C ALA A 63 8.81 3.62 -5.35
N LEU A 64 8.19 4.08 -4.27
CA LEU A 64 7.68 5.44 -4.13
C LEU A 64 8.78 6.49 -4.23
N GLU A 65 9.89 6.30 -3.49
CA GLU A 65 10.99 7.26 -3.46
C GLU A 65 11.69 7.38 -4.81
N VAL A 66 11.98 6.27 -5.49
CA VAL A 66 12.63 6.29 -6.80
C VAL A 66 11.76 6.97 -7.85
N MET A 67 10.45 6.72 -7.86
CA MET A 67 9.52 7.45 -8.76
C MET A 67 9.57 8.95 -8.50
N ALA A 68 9.51 9.37 -7.24
CA ALA A 68 9.55 10.79 -6.89
C ALA A 68 10.89 11.45 -7.30
N ARG A 69 12.00 10.75 -7.13
CA ARG A 69 13.33 11.22 -7.56
C ARG A 69 13.42 11.31 -9.08
N LEU A 70 12.94 10.31 -9.83
CA LEU A 70 12.88 10.34 -11.29
C LEU A 70 12.09 11.53 -11.83
N ILE A 71 10.92 11.77 -11.25
CA ILE A 71 10.07 12.90 -11.63
C ILE A 71 10.76 14.22 -11.31
N SER A 72 11.34 14.36 -10.12
CA SER A 72 11.99 15.59 -9.68
C SER A 72 13.26 15.91 -10.47
N SER A 73 14.01 14.89 -10.90
CA SER A 73 15.26 15.05 -11.65
C SER A 73 15.06 15.75 -13.02
N LYS A 74 13.84 15.67 -13.56
CA LYS A 74 13.45 16.38 -14.79
C LYS A 74 13.29 17.90 -14.59
N LYS A 75 13.26 18.37 -13.34
CA LYS A 75 13.11 19.79 -13.00
C LYS A 75 14.46 20.35 -12.50
N ARG A 76 14.73 21.62 -12.82
CA ARG A 76 15.99 22.30 -12.45
C ARG A 76 15.95 22.99 -11.09
N LYS A 77 14.88 22.85 -10.30
CA LYS A 77 14.63 23.48 -9.00
C LYS A 77 14.33 22.40 -7.96
N PRO A 78 14.49 22.68 -6.67
CA PRO A 78 14.01 21.78 -5.63
C PRO A 78 12.51 21.49 -5.82
N PHE A 79 12.18 20.20 -5.92
CA PHE A 79 10.81 19.77 -6.17
C PHE A 79 10.02 19.75 -4.85
N ARG A 80 8.83 20.31 -4.85
CA ARG A 80 8.00 20.46 -3.67
C ARG A 80 6.80 19.53 -3.74
N TRP A 81 6.81 18.52 -2.89
CA TRP A 81 5.73 17.56 -2.76
C TRP A 81 4.69 18.01 -1.72
N VAL A 82 3.42 17.64 -1.95
CA VAL A 82 2.33 17.72 -0.99
C VAL A 82 1.73 16.34 -0.79
N GLY A 83 1.28 16.00 0.42
CA GLY A 83 0.64 14.73 0.75
C GLY A 83 -0.26 14.84 1.97
N SER A 84 -1.00 13.76 2.26
CA SER A 84 -1.89 13.70 3.41
C SER A 84 -1.11 13.49 4.70
N ALA A 85 -1.51 14.20 5.77
CA ALA A 85 -1.04 13.93 7.12
C ALA A 85 -1.44 12.55 7.63
N PHE A 86 -2.56 11.99 7.14
CA PHE A 86 -3.02 10.64 7.45
C PHE A 86 -2.36 9.64 6.51
N SER A 87 -1.10 9.30 6.79
CA SER A 87 -0.26 8.47 5.92
C SER A 87 0.70 7.60 6.72
N PHE A 88 1.29 6.62 6.04
CA PHE A 88 2.34 5.80 6.64
C PHE A 88 3.63 6.62 6.82
N GLN A 89 4.42 6.25 7.82
CA GLN A 89 5.57 7.03 8.29
C GLN A 89 6.69 7.26 7.26
N ASN A 90 6.76 6.50 6.16
CA ASN A 90 7.74 6.69 5.10
C ASN A 90 7.60 8.08 4.45
N LEU A 91 6.36 8.61 4.35
CA LEU A 91 6.08 9.88 3.70
C LEU A 91 6.65 11.11 4.46
N GLY A 92 7.03 10.98 5.73
CA GLY A 92 7.65 12.06 6.51
C GLY A 92 9.15 11.90 6.71
N ARG A 93 9.82 11.01 5.96
CA ARG A 93 11.22 10.65 6.18
C ARG A 93 12.03 10.61 4.89
N GLY A 94 13.35 10.58 5.01
CA GLY A 94 14.27 10.48 3.87
C GLY A 94 13.99 11.58 2.84
N TYR A 95 13.82 11.18 1.61
CA TYR A 95 13.53 12.10 0.51
C TYR A 95 12.29 12.97 0.75
N PHE A 96 11.27 12.43 1.41
CA PHE A 96 10.03 13.14 1.72
C PHE A 96 10.06 13.91 3.04
N SER A 97 11.21 14.06 3.71
CA SER A 97 11.32 14.78 4.99
C SER A 97 10.84 16.24 4.95
N LYS A 98 10.80 16.84 3.75
CA LYS A 98 10.32 18.22 3.53
C LYS A 98 8.97 18.30 2.81
N ILE A 99 8.24 17.18 2.73
CA ILE A 99 6.90 17.19 2.15
C ILE A 99 5.97 18.11 2.93
N LYS A 100 5.12 18.86 2.24
CA LYS A 100 4.07 19.64 2.88
C LYS A 100 2.87 18.77 3.15
N PHE A 101 2.48 18.64 4.41
CA PHE A 101 1.25 17.94 4.77
C PHE A 101 0.04 18.87 4.69
N ILE A 102 -1.08 18.31 4.22
CA ILE A 102 -2.43 18.86 4.36
C ILE A 102 -3.33 17.78 4.96
N ASP A 103 -4.50 18.19 5.44
CA ASP A 103 -5.42 17.26 6.09
C ASP A 103 -6.06 16.28 5.09
N CYS A 104 -6.61 15.22 5.61
CA CYS A 104 -7.41 14.27 4.85
C CYS A 104 -8.91 14.63 4.94
N ASP A 105 -9.71 14.00 4.09
CA ASP A 105 -11.16 13.98 4.22
C ASP A 105 -11.63 12.99 5.31
N GLU A 106 -12.94 12.89 5.53
CA GLU A 106 -13.53 12.02 6.55
C GLU A 106 -13.33 10.51 6.26
N GLN A 107 -12.83 10.12 5.08
CA GLN A 107 -12.46 8.75 4.71
C GLN A 107 -10.95 8.48 4.79
N GLY A 108 -10.17 9.49 5.16
CA GLY A 108 -8.70 9.40 5.29
C GLY A 108 -7.93 9.66 4.00
N LEU A 109 -8.61 9.93 2.88
CA LEU A 109 -7.95 10.29 1.62
C LEU A 109 -7.50 11.77 1.68
N LEU A 110 -6.48 12.15 0.91
CA LEU A 110 -6.06 13.54 0.79
C LEU A 110 -7.26 14.45 0.47
N ASP A 111 -7.49 15.51 1.24
CA ASP A 111 -8.62 16.40 0.98
C ASP A 111 -8.37 17.25 -0.27
N LEU A 112 -9.06 16.90 -1.36
CA LEU A 112 -8.95 17.61 -2.64
C LEU A 112 -9.40 19.08 -2.54
N ASN A 113 -10.34 19.42 -1.66
CA ASN A 113 -10.79 20.81 -1.49
C ASN A 113 -9.73 21.65 -0.78
N LEU A 114 -9.02 21.08 0.19
CA LEU A 114 -7.86 21.73 0.81
C LEU A 114 -6.71 21.86 -0.17
N LEU A 115 -6.45 20.83 -0.99
CA LEU A 115 -5.43 20.86 -2.03
C LEU A 115 -5.71 22.02 -3.02
N LYS A 116 -6.95 22.18 -3.48
CA LYS A 116 -7.38 23.27 -4.39
C LYS A 116 -7.25 24.67 -3.80
N LYS A 117 -7.25 24.80 -2.48
CA LYS A 117 -7.05 26.10 -1.79
C LYS A 117 -5.58 26.51 -1.68
N LEU A 118 -4.65 25.59 -1.90
CA LEU A 118 -3.23 25.96 -1.91
C LEU A 118 -2.92 26.87 -3.11
N PRO A 119 -2.05 27.88 -2.95
CA PRO A 119 -1.52 28.59 -4.12
C PRO A 119 -0.91 27.57 -5.09
N ILE A 120 -1.37 27.60 -6.35
CA ILE A 120 -1.00 26.57 -7.32
C ILE A 120 0.51 26.47 -7.54
N ASP A 121 1.24 27.58 -7.40
CA ASP A 121 2.69 27.64 -7.53
C ASP A 121 3.44 27.25 -6.25
N SER A 122 2.74 26.88 -5.17
CA SER A 122 3.38 26.52 -3.89
C SER A 122 3.87 25.08 -3.84
N PHE A 123 3.47 24.21 -4.77
CA PHE A 123 3.89 22.81 -4.89
C PHE A 123 4.03 22.37 -6.34
N ASP A 124 4.76 21.32 -6.58
CA ASP A 124 5.11 20.81 -7.92
C ASP A 124 4.50 19.42 -8.16
N GLY A 125 4.30 18.63 -7.10
CA GLY A 125 3.71 17.29 -7.20
C GLY A 125 2.95 16.87 -5.94
N ILE A 126 2.16 15.82 -6.13
CA ILE A 126 1.25 15.24 -5.14
C ILE A 126 1.67 13.78 -4.92
N VAL A 127 1.81 13.39 -3.65
CA VAL A 127 1.84 11.98 -3.25
C VAL A 127 0.47 11.66 -2.66
N LEU A 128 -0.34 10.95 -3.44
CA LEU A 128 -1.67 10.51 -3.05
C LEU A 128 -1.58 9.12 -2.43
N VAL A 129 -1.72 9.04 -1.11
CA VAL A 129 -1.76 7.75 -0.42
C VAL A 129 -3.18 7.19 -0.52
N ASN A 130 -3.29 5.91 -0.92
CA ASN A 130 -4.51 5.11 -0.84
C ASN A 130 -4.62 4.49 0.56
N PRO A 131 -5.39 5.08 1.49
CA PRO A 131 -5.44 4.57 2.86
C PRO A 131 -5.98 3.14 2.87
N PHE A 132 -5.26 2.25 3.52
CA PHE A 132 -5.57 0.81 3.64
C PHE A 132 -5.67 0.05 2.31
N GLY A 133 -5.45 0.72 1.16
CA GLY A 133 -5.60 0.14 -0.17
C GLY A 133 -7.04 0.02 -0.66
N MET A 134 -7.99 0.75 -0.08
CA MET A 134 -9.44 0.53 -0.25
C MET A 134 -10.08 1.35 -1.37
N PHE A 135 -9.33 2.22 -2.04
CA PHE A 135 -9.85 3.03 -3.15
C PHE A 135 -9.31 2.55 -4.49
N ASN A 136 -10.15 2.62 -5.54
CA ASN A 136 -9.78 2.33 -6.93
C ASN A 136 -9.92 3.55 -7.84
N ASP A 137 -10.80 4.50 -7.50
CA ASP A 137 -11.05 5.69 -8.32
C ASP A 137 -10.28 6.89 -7.77
N PHE A 138 -9.30 7.34 -8.55
CA PHE A 138 -8.51 8.53 -8.30
C PHE A 138 -8.68 9.58 -9.39
N SER A 139 -9.69 9.46 -10.26
CA SER A 139 -9.94 10.32 -11.43
C SER A 139 -9.91 11.80 -11.09
N LYS A 140 -10.56 12.21 -9.99
CA LYS A 140 -10.59 13.62 -9.55
C LYS A 140 -9.21 14.19 -9.22
N PHE A 141 -8.28 13.38 -8.71
CA PHE A 141 -6.91 13.77 -8.42
C PHE A 141 -6.06 13.78 -9.69
N ILE A 142 -6.28 12.82 -10.59
CA ILE A 142 -5.63 12.75 -11.90
C ILE A 142 -6.03 13.97 -12.72
N ASP A 143 -7.32 14.26 -12.82
CA ASP A 143 -7.85 15.44 -13.52
C ASP A 143 -7.28 16.74 -12.96
N PHE A 144 -7.22 16.86 -11.63
CA PHE A 144 -6.63 18.04 -10.99
C PHE A 144 -5.14 18.17 -11.32
N ALA A 145 -4.38 17.08 -11.23
CA ALA A 145 -2.95 17.10 -11.50
C ALA A 145 -2.67 17.46 -12.96
N VAL A 146 -3.35 16.80 -13.91
CA VAL A 146 -3.21 17.06 -15.35
C VAL A 146 -3.60 18.50 -15.70
N SER A 147 -4.78 18.96 -15.24
CA SER A 147 -5.29 20.31 -15.56
C SER A 147 -4.41 21.44 -15.00
N ASN A 148 -3.64 21.16 -13.94
CA ASN A 148 -2.76 22.15 -13.30
C ASN A 148 -1.27 21.91 -13.55
N ASN A 149 -0.92 20.97 -14.47
CA ASN A 149 0.45 20.59 -14.77
C ASN A 149 1.25 20.23 -13.51
N LYS A 150 0.65 19.38 -12.66
CA LYS A 150 1.27 18.83 -11.44
C LYS A 150 1.61 17.37 -11.64
N GLU A 151 2.71 16.94 -11.05
CA GLU A 151 3.04 15.52 -11.00
C GLU A 151 2.16 14.82 -9.95
N LEU A 152 1.82 13.57 -10.19
CA LEU A 152 1.04 12.76 -9.27
C LEU A 152 1.66 11.37 -9.15
N ILE A 153 1.93 10.94 -7.92
CA ILE A 153 2.28 9.56 -7.59
C ILE A 153 1.21 9.02 -6.65
N ILE A 154 0.72 7.82 -6.92
CA ILE A 154 -0.21 7.12 -6.03
C ILE A 154 0.57 6.11 -5.19
N ASP A 155 0.63 6.32 -3.88
CA ASP A 155 1.09 5.30 -2.94
C ASP A 155 -0.05 4.32 -2.68
N ASN A 156 -0.04 3.27 -3.47
CA ASN A 156 -1.03 2.20 -3.47
C ASN A 156 -0.54 0.96 -2.69
N ALA A 157 0.24 1.19 -1.64
CA ALA A 157 1.01 0.17 -0.91
C ALA A 157 0.20 -1.06 -0.48
N ALA A 158 -1.11 -0.93 -0.27
CA ALA A 158 -1.99 -2.05 0.11
C ALA A 158 -3.07 -2.37 -0.94
N GLY A 159 -3.09 -1.65 -2.06
CA GLY A 159 -4.19 -1.66 -3.03
C GLY A 159 -3.93 -2.53 -4.27
N VAL A 160 -3.15 -3.61 -4.16
CA VAL A 160 -3.00 -4.56 -5.27
C VAL A 160 -4.34 -5.22 -5.55
N ASN A 161 -4.86 -5.03 -6.76
CA ASN A 161 -6.09 -5.66 -7.24
C ASN A 161 -6.12 -5.61 -8.78
N SER A 162 -6.97 -6.43 -9.41
CA SER A 162 -7.07 -6.54 -10.88
C SER A 162 -7.80 -5.36 -11.55
N ASN A 163 -8.34 -4.41 -10.77
CA ASN A 163 -9.09 -3.26 -11.27
C ASN A 163 -8.43 -1.95 -10.84
N LEU A 164 -7.15 -1.79 -11.23
CA LEU A 164 -6.40 -0.57 -10.94
C LEU A 164 -6.84 0.61 -11.82
N CYS A 165 -6.68 1.83 -11.29
CA CYS A 165 -6.82 3.03 -12.12
C CYS A 165 -5.73 3.06 -13.19
N ASP A 166 -6.07 3.58 -14.38
CA ASP A 166 -5.14 3.76 -15.49
C ASP A 166 -4.24 4.99 -15.26
N TRP A 167 -3.24 4.81 -14.39
CA TRP A 167 -2.24 5.83 -14.05
C TRP A 167 -0.85 5.21 -13.92
N PRO A 168 0.19 5.76 -14.61
CA PRO A 168 1.49 5.08 -14.72
C PRO A 168 2.44 5.32 -13.54
N TRP A 169 2.06 6.02 -12.48
CA TRP A 169 2.91 6.29 -11.33
C TRP A 169 2.29 5.74 -10.06
N GLN A 170 2.45 4.41 -9.81
CA GLN A 170 1.89 3.74 -8.65
C GLN A 170 2.92 2.86 -7.96
N SER A 171 3.00 2.94 -6.63
CA SER A 171 3.84 2.08 -5.80
C SER A 171 3.01 1.09 -4.99
N PHE A 172 3.50 -0.15 -4.86
CA PHE A 172 2.85 -1.20 -4.08
C PHE A 172 3.83 -1.86 -3.13
N SER A 173 3.34 -2.27 -1.97
CA SER A 173 4.10 -3.07 -1.02
C SER A 173 3.67 -4.53 -1.10
N LEU A 174 4.63 -5.42 -1.25
CA LEU A 174 4.47 -6.86 -1.11
C LEU A 174 5.10 -7.38 0.20
N HIS A 175 5.22 -6.48 1.19
CA HIS A 175 5.61 -6.88 2.53
C HIS A 175 4.63 -7.92 3.10
N HIS A 176 5.12 -8.82 3.94
CA HIS A 176 4.36 -9.93 4.53
C HIS A 176 3.00 -9.52 5.12
N THR A 177 2.86 -8.30 5.64
CA THR A 177 1.59 -7.80 6.18
C THR A 177 0.52 -7.54 5.13
N LYS A 178 0.86 -7.42 3.84
CA LYS A 178 -0.11 -7.12 2.78
C LYS A 178 -0.75 -8.40 2.23
N PRO A 179 -2.01 -8.38 1.74
CA PRO A 179 -2.67 -9.58 1.22
C PRO A 179 -1.84 -10.32 0.16
N PHE A 180 -1.27 -9.59 -0.80
CA PHE A 180 -0.40 -10.14 -1.86
C PHE A 180 1.06 -10.36 -1.43
N GLY A 181 1.46 -9.89 -0.26
CA GLY A 181 2.85 -9.92 0.18
C GLY A 181 3.26 -11.22 0.88
N PHE A 182 4.55 -11.56 0.77
CA PHE A 182 5.21 -12.58 1.56
C PHE A 182 6.68 -12.22 1.76
N GLY A 183 7.16 -12.15 3.02
CA GLY A 183 8.49 -11.62 3.32
C GLY A 183 8.58 -10.14 2.98
N GLU A 184 9.51 -9.78 2.13
CA GLU A 184 9.72 -8.42 1.64
C GLU A 184 9.56 -8.35 0.11
N GLY A 185 9.02 -7.23 -0.37
CA GLY A 185 8.86 -6.95 -1.78
C GLY A 185 8.08 -5.68 -2.03
N GLY A 186 8.18 -5.17 -3.24
CA GLY A 186 7.41 -4.04 -3.74
C GLY A 186 7.33 -4.07 -5.26
N LEU A 187 6.40 -3.30 -5.80
CA LEU A 187 6.24 -3.09 -7.23
C LEU A 187 6.16 -1.60 -7.51
N ALA A 188 6.78 -1.18 -8.61
CA ALA A 188 6.59 0.14 -9.20
C ALA A 188 5.92 -0.04 -10.56
N ILE A 189 4.80 0.65 -10.78
CA ILE A 189 4.25 0.88 -12.11
C ILE A 189 4.73 2.24 -12.59
N THR A 190 5.37 2.27 -13.76
CA THR A 190 5.89 3.49 -14.37
C THR A 190 5.50 3.55 -15.86
N PRO A 191 5.61 4.70 -16.52
CA PRO A 191 5.65 4.72 -17.98
C PRO A 191 6.73 3.76 -18.51
N SER A 192 6.45 3.06 -19.61
CA SER A 192 7.35 2.03 -20.14
C SER A 192 8.71 2.59 -20.58
N ASP A 193 8.75 3.83 -21.02
CA ASP A 193 9.97 4.53 -21.48
C ASP A 193 10.97 4.88 -20.35
N VAL A 194 10.56 4.80 -19.10
CA VAL A 194 11.44 5.07 -17.93
C VAL A 194 11.77 3.84 -17.11
N ALA A 195 11.25 2.67 -17.46
CA ALA A 195 11.41 1.45 -16.67
C ALA A 195 12.88 1.01 -16.49
N ASP A 196 13.67 1.10 -17.55
CA ASP A 196 15.10 0.76 -17.50
C ASP A 196 15.87 1.73 -16.60
N ILE A 197 15.59 3.03 -16.71
CA ILE A 197 16.21 4.04 -15.84
C ILE A 197 15.80 3.79 -14.39
N PHE A 198 14.53 3.46 -14.14
CA PHE A 198 14.07 3.09 -12.79
C PHE A 198 14.87 1.91 -12.23
N TYR A 199 15.06 0.85 -13.03
CA TYR A 199 15.82 -0.31 -12.58
C TYR A 199 17.30 0.00 -12.35
N GLU A 200 17.92 0.79 -13.21
CA GLU A 200 19.30 1.25 -13.03
C GLU A 200 19.47 1.96 -11.68
N LEU A 201 18.55 2.85 -11.33
CA LEU A 201 18.59 3.62 -10.09
C LEU A 201 18.50 2.74 -8.83
N ILE A 202 17.77 1.63 -8.88
CA ILE A 202 17.74 0.65 -7.78
C ILE A 202 18.87 -0.39 -7.85
N ASN A 203 19.75 -0.31 -8.86
CA ASN A 203 20.88 -1.23 -9.10
C ASN A 203 22.22 -0.50 -9.19
N TYR A 204 22.52 0.38 -8.24
CA TYR A 204 23.78 1.15 -8.20
C TYR A 204 24.01 2.05 -9.44
N GLY A 205 22.96 2.43 -10.15
CA GLY A 205 23.07 3.35 -11.27
C GLY A 205 23.53 4.74 -10.86
N GLU A 206 23.99 5.53 -11.82
CA GLU A 206 24.43 6.88 -11.58
C GLU A 206 23.26 7.76 -11.12
N ALA A 207 23.45 8.46 -10.01
CA ALA A 207 22.51 9.45 -9.55
C ALA A 207 22.37 10.58 -10.59
N PRO A 208 21.16 11.15 -10.79
CA PRO A 208 21.00 12.36 -11.53
C PRO A 208 21.94 13.45 -11.00
N LYS A 209 22.57 14.22 -11.87
CA LYS A 209 23.66 15.17 -11.55
C LYS A 209 23.37 16.17 -10.41
N ASN A 210 22.14 16.29 -9.97
CA ASN A 210 21.72 17.22 -8.92
C ASN A 210 21.25 16.49 -7.63
N GLU A 211 21.47 15.20 -7.50
CA GLU A 211 21.05 14.38 -6.35
C GLU A 211 22.31 13.89 -5.62
N GLU A 212 22.56 14.41 -4.42
CA GLU A 212 23.73 14.03 -3.61
C GLU A 212 23.48 12.73 -2.82
N ASP A 213 22.22 12.51 -2.35
CA ASP A 213 21.85 11.39 -1.51
C ASP A 213 20.97 10.37 -2.27
N TRP A 214 21.58 9.58 -3.15
CA TRP A 214 20.87 8.60 -3.95
C TRP A 214 20.81 7.21 -3.31
N LEU A 215 19.70 6.48 -3.56
CA LEU A 215 19.61 5.06 -3.23
C LEU A 215 20.58 4.26 -4.07
N ASN A 216 21.27 3.29 -3.47
CA ASN A 216 22.25 2.47 -4.17
C ASN A 216 21.75 1.04 -4.50
N ASN A 217 20.97 0.39 -3.64
CA ASN A 217 20.45 -0.94 -3.88
C ASN A 217 19.01 -1.10 -3.35
N GLY A 218 18.08 -1.18 -4.26
CA GLY A 218 16.66 -1.43 -3.98
C GLY A 218 16.09 -2.63 -4.74
N LYS A 219 16.95 -3.50 -5.26
CA LYS A 219 16.55 -4.70 -6.01
C LYS A 219 15.91 -5.74 -5.11
N ILE A 220 15.00 -6.53 -5.71
CA ILE A 220 14.48 -7.75 -5.10
C ILE A 220 15.33 -8.96 -5.52
N SER A 221 15.47 -9.94 -4.65
CA SER A 221 16.11 -11.21 -4.98
C SER A 221 15.12 -12.18 -5.64
N ASP A 222 15.62 -13.09 -6.47
CA ASP A 222 14.80 -14.17 -7.03
C ASP A 222 14.27 -15.12 -5.94
N VAL A 223 14.97 -15.24 -4.82
CA VAL A 223 14.47 -15.97 -3.64
C VAL A 223 13.18 -15.36 -3.11
N SER A 224 13.14 -14.03 -2.96
CA SER A 224 11.89 -13.33 -2.57
C SER A 224 10.82 -13.46 -3.65
N CYS A 225 11.20 -13.40 -4.94
CA CYS A 225 10.27 -13.58 -6.05
C CYS A 225 9.59 -14.96 -6.00
N ALA A 226 10.30 -16.05 -5.62
CA ALA A 226 9.71 -17.38 -5.51
C ALA A 226 8.49 -17.42 -4.57
N PHE A 227 8.60 -16.79 -3.39
CA PHE A 227 7.51 -16.73 -2.43
C PHE A 227 6.36 -15.84 -2.90
N LEU A 228 6.66 -14.74 -3.57
CA LEU A 228 5.66 -13.81 -4.11
C LEU A 228 4.90 -14.43 -5.29
N ILE A 229 5.58 -15.18 -6.15
CA ILE A 229 4.98 -15.96 -7.23
C ILE A 229 4.04 -17.03 -6.64
N ASP A 230 4.50 -17.80 -5.65
CA ASP A 230 3.66 -18.79 -4.97
C ASP A 230 2.41 -18.15 -4.36
N ARG A 231 2.54 -16.99 -3.75
CA ARG A 231 1.40 -16.24 -3.18
C ARG A 231 0.41 -15.80 -4.26
N LEU A 232 0.90 -15.25 -5.37
CA LEU A 232 0.05 -14.84 -6.50
C LEU A 232 -0.65 -16.02 -7.16
N MET A 233 0.04 -17.14 -7.39
CA MET A 233 -0.54 -18.36 -7.96
C MET A 233 -1.64 -18.99 -7.12
N GLN A 234 -1.77 -18.60 -5.85
CA GLN A 234 -2.83 -19.04 -4.94
C GLN A 234 -3.96 -18.01 -4.80
N VAL A 235 -3.98 -16.96 -5.61
CA VAL A 235 -4.91 -15.82 -5.44
C VAL A 235 -6.38 -16.26 -5.45
N ASP A 236 -6.76 -17.17 -6.33
CA ASP A 236 -8.14 -17.66 -6.46
C ASP A 236 -8.62 -18.43 -5.21
N PHE A 237 -7.69 -18.94 -4.39
CA PHE A 237 -8.02 -19.64 -3.15
C PHE A 237 -8.10 -18.74 -1.94
N TRP A 238 -7.23 -17.74 -1.81
CA TRP A 238 -7.19 -16.92 -0.60
C TRP A 238 -7.94 -15.60 -0.73
N LEU A 239 -8.05 -15.00 -1.93
CA LEU A 239 -8.69 -13.70 -2.13
C LEU A 239 -10.19 -13.72 -1.74
N PRO A 240 -11.01 -14.70 -2.18
CA PRO A 240 -12.42 -14.77 -1.77
C PRO A 240 -12.60 -14.80 -0.25
N ASN A 241 -11.69 -15.47 0.47
CA ASN A 241 -11.76 -15.54 1.93
C ASN A 241 -11.49 -14.17 2.60
N TYR A 242 -10.64 -13.31 2.01
CA TYR A 242 -10.47 -11.94 2.52
C TYR A 242 -11.75 -11.13 2.37
N ILE A 243 -12.35 -11.19 1.16
CA ILE A 243 -13.60 -10.48 0.87
C ILE A 243 -14.73 -10.94 1.79
N GLU A 244 -14.86 -12.25 1.97
CA GLU A 244 -15.86 -12.84 2.87
C GLU A 244 -15.70 -12.36 4.32
N GLN A 245 -14.48 -12.37 4.86
CA GLN A 245 -14.24 -11.96 6.23
C GLN A 245 -14.44 -10.45 6.43
N GLU A 246 -14.10 -9.62 5.45
CA GLU A 246 -14.41 -8.20 5.50
C GLU A 246 -15.92 -7.95 5.47
N ALA A 247 -16.65 -8.57 4.54
CA ALA A 247 -18.10 -8.48 4.45
C ALA A 247 -18.78 -8.92 5.76
N ARG A 248 -18.28 -10.02 6.34
CA ARG A 248 -18.75 -10.53 7.63
C ARG A 248 -18.56 -9.51 8.76
N LEU A 249 -17.39 -8.89 8.88
CA LEU A 249 -17.15 -7.85 9.88
C LEU A 249 -18.10 -6.66 9.70
N ARG A 250 -18.28 -6.19 8.47
CA ARG A 250 -19.18 -5.07 8.16
C ARG A 250 -20.63 -5.37 8.53
N PHE A 251 -21.08 -6.58 8.28
CA PHE A 251 -22.40 -7.03 8.73
C PHE A 251 -22.52 -7.04 10.26
N LEU A 252 -21.51 -7.53 10.95
CA LEU A 252 -21.56 -7.64 12.43
C LEU A 252 -21.55 -6.26 13.12
N ILE A 253 -20.87 -5.26 12.58
CA ILE A 253 -20.84 -3.92 13.17
C ILE A 253 -22.17 -3.16 13.06
N GLU A 254 -23.10 -3.55 12.14
CA GLU A 254 -24.40 -2.92 12.00
C GLU A 254 -25.22 -2.91 13.30
N SER A 255 -24.95 -3.86 14.20
CA SER A 255 -25.57 -3.95 15.51
C SER A 255 -24.82 -3.22 16.63
N THR A 256 -23.79 -2.46 16.31
CA THR A 256 -22.89 -1.78 17.26
C THR A 256 -22.84 -0.26 16.99
N SER A 257 -22.08 0.49 17.80
CA SER A 257 -21.87 1.93 17.56
C SER A 257 -20.73 2.22 16.56
N LEU A 258 -20.01 1.17 16.10
CA LEU A 258 -18.93 1.36 15.12
C LEU A 258 -19.48 1.65 13.73
N THR A 259 -18.77 2.48 13.01
CA THR A 259 -19.07 2.81 11.62
C THR A 259 -17.86 2.53 10.72
N SER A 260 -18.11 2.16 9.48
CA SER A 260 -17.03 1.97 8.50
C SER A 260 -16.37 3.31 8.12
N LEU A 261 -15.06 3.37 8.15
CA LEU A 261 -14.32 4.56 7.68
C LEU A 261 -14.42 4.71 6.16
N VAL A 262 -14.34 3.59 5.42
CA VAL A 262 -14.36 3.55 3.95
C VAL A 262 -15.44 2.56 3.50
N PRO A 263 -16.17 2.83 2.40
CA PRO A 263 -17.12 1.88 1.83
C PRO A 263 -16.50 0.53 1.50
N PHE A 264 -17.31 -0.51 1.51
CA PHE A 264 -16.89 -1.86 1.10
C PHE A 264 -16.62 -1.91 -0.41
N ASN A 265 -15.57 -2.63 -0.79
CA ASN A 265 -15.26 -2.94 -2.18
C ASN A 265 -14.94 -4.44 -2.28
N ASP A 266 -15.82 -5.20 -2.92
CA ASP A 266 -15.75 -6.66 -3.07
C ASP A 266 -14.64 -7.16 -4.01
N ASN A 267 -13.86 -6.25 -4.59
CA ASN A 267 -12.74 -6.57 -5.47
C ASN A 267 -11.37 -6.34 -4.83
N ILE A 268 -11.33 -5.77 -3.61
CA ILE A 268 -10.07 -5.41 -2.95
C ILE A 268 -9.91 -6.22 -1.67
N PRO A 269 -8.94 -7.16 -1.60
CA PRO A 269 -8.63 -7.82 -0.34
C PRO A 269 -7.89 -6.86 0.59
N VAL A 270 -8.38 -6.71 1.82
CA VAL A 270 -7.77 -5.85 2.83
C VAL A 270 -7.25 -6.65 4.01
N MET A 271 -6.07 -6.29 4.50
CA MET A 271 -5.46 -6.95 5.66
C MET A 271 -6.27 -6.69 6.93
N SER A 272 -6.81 -5.49 7.05
CA SER A 272 -7.63 -5.06 8.18
C SER A 272 -8.65 -4.02 7.74
N THR A 273 -9.85 -4.11 8.28
CA THR A 273 -10.94 -3.17 8.01
C THR A 273 -10.92 -2.07 9.06
N PRO A 274 -10.85 -0.77 8.65
CA PRO A 274 -10.89 0.36 9.56
C PRO A 274 -12.32 0.71 9.94
N PHE A 275 -12.60 0.71 11.26
CA PHE A 275 -13.87 1.18 11.82
C PHE A 275 -13.64 2.39 12.73
N ARG A 276 -14.64 3.25 12.84
CA ARG A 276 -14.65 4.42 13.73
C ARG A 276 -15.70 4.25 14.82
N ALA A 277 -15.33 4.61 16.04
CA ALA A 277 -16.26 4.80 17.13
C ALA A 277 -16.68 6.28 17.23
N ASP A 278 -17.79 6.56 17.91
CA ASP A 278 -18.25 7.93 18.19
C ASP A 278 -17.35 8.65 19.19
N LYS A 279 -16.63 7.90 20.02
CA LYS A 279 -15.71 8.42 21.04
C LYS A 279 -14.27 7.95 20.80
N LEU A 280 -13.33 8.57 21.51
CA LEU A 280 -11.92 8.18 21.49
C LEU A 280 -11.76 6.70 21.91
N ILE A 281 -10.98 5.94 21.15
CA ILE A 281 -10.52 4.59 21.51
C ILE A 281 -9.06 4.68 21.95
N PRO A 282 -8.75 4.58 23.23
CA PRO A 282 -7.38 4.57 23.73
C PRO A 282 -6.62 3.30 23.33
N LEU A 283 -5.30 3.39 23.18
CA LEU A 283 -4.47 2.22 22.84
C LEU A 283 -4.57 1.10 23.89
N ASP A 284 -4.62 1.45 25.16
CA ASP A 284 -4.75 0.47 26.26
C ASP A 284 -6.08 -0.31 26.23
N HIS A 285 -7.14 0.24 25.61
CA HIS A 285 -8.38 -0.51 25.37
C HIS A 285 -8.15 -1.61 24.32
N LEU A 286 -7.41 -1.32 23.26
CA LEU A 286 -7.07 -2.31 22.24
C LEU A 286 -6.21 -3.46 22.83
N GLU A 287 -5.32 -3.14 23.75
CA GLU A 287 -4.43 -4.10 24.41
C GLU A 287 -5.16 -5.01 25.41
N LYS A 288 -6.34 -4.60 25.90
CA LYS A 288 -7.17 -5.40 26.82
C LYS A 288 -7.93 -6.54 26.14
N SER A 289 -7.99 -6.57 24.82
CA SER A 289 -8.64 -7.64 24.07
C SER A 289 -7.99 -9.00 24.37
N LYS A 290 -8.84 -10.03 24.55
CA LYS A 290 -8.37 -11.39 24.86
C LYS A 290 -8.40 -12.32 23.66
N LYS A 291 -9.13 -11.95 22.61
CA LYS A 291 -9.37 -12.80 21.45
C LYS A 291 -8.79 -12.25 20.15
N ILE A 292 -8.68 -10.93 20.02
CA ILE A 292 -8.27 -10.27 18.79
C ILE A 292 -7.13 -9.29 19.08
N ILE A 293 -6.07 -9.34 18.29
CA ILE A 293 -5.05 -8.28 18.25
C ILE A 293 -5.50 -7.25 17.25
N TYR A 294 -5.80 -6.04 17.71
CA TYR A 294 -6.22 -4.92 16.87
C TYR A 294 -5.04 -4.10 16.38
N GLY A 295 -5.24 -3.36 15.28
CA GLY A 295 -4.35 -2.30 14.85
C GLY A 295 -4.95 -0.91 15.11
N LYS A 296 -4.08 0.12 15.00
CA LYS A 296 -4.49 1.52 15.02
C LYS A 296 -3.61 2.31 14.04
N TYR A 297 -4.04 2.39 12.79
CA TYR A 297 -3.30 3.00 11.67
C TYR A 297 -4.19 4.01 10.92
N TYR A 298 -3.66 5.14 10.52
CA TYR A 298 -2.27 5.57 10.65
C TYR A 298 -2.19 6.64 11.73
N LYS A 299 -1.11 6.60 12.53
CA LYS A 299 -0.82 7.74 13.39
C LYS A 299 -0.47 8.92 12.48
N PRO A 300 -1.18 10.08 12.57
CA PRO A 300 -0.91 11.21 11.70
C PRO A 300 0.54 11.67 11.77
N LEU A 301 1.11 12.00 10.61
CA LEU A 301 2.47 12.55 10.50
C LEU A 301 2.52 14.01 10.96
N GLU A 302 1.39 14.72 10.83
CA GLU A 302 1.13 16.02 11.42
C GLU A 302 -0.27 16.00 12.04
N MET A 303 -0.43 16.56 13.25
CA MET A 303 -1.68 16.50 14.02
C MET A 303 -2.71 17.51 13.50
N LEU A 304 -3.12 17.32 12.23
CA LEU A 304 -4.18 18.10 11.62
C LEU A 304 -5.58 17.64 12.09
N PRO A 305 -6.59 18.53 12.09
CA PRO A 305 -7.86 18.28 12.76
C PRO A 305 -8.57 16.98 12.37
N VAL A 306 -8.75 16.72 11.06
CA VAL A 306 -9.49 15.53 10.58
C VAL A 306 -8.65 14.26 10.76
N ALA A 307 -7.38 14.29 10.37
CA ALA A 307 -6.47 13.17 10.55
C ALA A 307 -6.35 12.75 12.02
N LYS A 308 -6.26 13.74 12.95
CA LYS A 308 -6.24 13.48 14.38
C LYS A 308 -7.57 12.88 14.85
N LYS A 309 -8.72 13.45 14.46
CA LYS A 309 -10.05 12.94 14.81
C LYS A 309 -10.23 11.50 14.36
N ILE A 310 -9.86 11.18 13.10
CA ILE A 310 -9.92 9.81 12.59
C ILE A 310 -9.05 8.90 13.46
N TYR A 311 -7.79 9.24 13.70
CA TYR A 311 -6.89 8.40 14.49
C TYR A 311 -7.40 8.18 15.93
N ASP A 312 -7.95 9.20 16.57
CA ASP A 312 -8.48 9.09 17.93
C ASP A 312 -9.62 8.06 18.01
N GLN A 313 -10.49 8.01 17.00
CA GLN A 313 -11.70 7.18 16.95
C GLN A 313 -11.48 5.81 16.25
N LEU A 314 -10.32 5.60 15.61
CA LEU A 314 -10.08 4.47 14.72
C LEU A 314 -9.67 3.21 15.46
N VAL A 315 -10.17 2.09 14.97
CA VAL A 315 -9.67 0.74 15.23
C VAL A 315 -9.60 -0.05 13.92
N ASN A 316 -8.50 -0.77 13.72
CA ASN A 316 -8.34 -1.68 12.59
C ASN A 316 -8.57 -3.11 13.05
N PHE A 317 -9.62 -3.74 12.53
CA PHE A 317 -9.90 -5.15 12.75
C PHE A 317 -9.16 -6.00 11.73
N PRO A 318 -8.47 -7.08 12.13
CA PRO A 318 -7.93 -8.04 11.17
C PRO A 318 -9.07 -8.68 10.39
N SER A 319 -9.09 -8.52 9.06
CA SER A 319 -10.11 -9.04 8.13
C SER A 319 -9.57 -10.12 7.20
N HIS A 320 -8.45 -10.73 7.56
CA HIS A 320 -7.84 -11.81 6.81
C HIS A 320 -8.50 -13.19 7.10
N PRO A 321 -8.23 -14.23 6.28
CA PRO A 321 -8.91 -15.53 6.35
C PRO A 321 -8.95 -16.21 7.74
N ASN A 322 -7.91 -16.01 8.58
CA ASN A 322 -7.89 -16.62 9.92
C ASN A 322 -8.98 -16.08 10.87
N LEU A 323 -9.68 -14.99 10.53
CA LEU A 323 -10.82 -14.49 11.30
C LEU A 323 -11.95 -15.53 11.36
N SER A 324 -12.04 -16.44 10.39
CA SER A 324 -12.99 -17.56 10.39
C SER A 324 -12.86 -18.48 11.61
N SER A 325 -11.75 -18.43 12.35
CA SER A 325 -11.56 -19.19 13.59
C SER A 325 -12.39 -18.67 14.77
N LEU A 326 -12.96 -17.46 14.68
CA LEU A 326 -13.84 -16.88 15.69
C LEU A 326 -15.30 -16.95 15.23
N SER A 327 -16.20 -17.26 16.18
CA SER A 327 -17.64 -17.17 15.96
C SER A 327 -18.12 -15.72 15.90
N ASN A 328 -19.31 -15.48 15.31
CA ASN A 328 -19.91 -14.14 15.29
C ASN A 328 -20.13 -13.57 16.70
N ALA A 329 -20.56 -14.41 17.65
CA ALA A 329 -20.76 -14.00 19.03
C ALA A 329 -19.44 -13.53 19.68
N GLU A 330 -18.33 -14.24 19.43
CA GLU A 330 -17.02 -13.85 19.95
C GLU A 330 -16.53 -12.52 19.37
N ILE A 331 -16.77 -12.28 18.11
CA ILE A 331 -16.41 -11.00 17.46
C ILE A 331 -17.25 -9.86 18.04
N ILE A 332 -18.56 -10.04 18.17
CA ILE A 332 -19.49 -9.04 18.75
C ILE A 332 -19.11 -8.74 20.22
N ASP A 333 -18.82 -9.76 21.02
CA ASP A 333 -18.37 -9.57 22.41
C ASP A 333 -17.09 -8.72 22.50
N GLU A 334 -16.15 -8.92 21.58
CA GLU A 334 -14.92 -8.11 21.54
C GLU A 334 -15.19 -6.67 21.09
N ILE A 335 -16.16 -6.44 20.17
CA ILE A 335 -16.57 -5.08 19.77
C ILE A 335 -17.19 -4.35 20.95
N TYR A 336 -18.13 -4.95 21.67
CA TYR A 336 -18.76 -4.31 22.84
C TYR A 336 -17.76 -3.96 23.94
N ARG A 337 -16.68 -4.74 24.10
CA ARG A 337 -15.59 -4.41 25.02
C ARG A 337 -14.79 -3.18 24.59
N LEU A 338 -14.68 -2.90 23.28
CA LEU A 338 -14.05 -1.68 22.81
C LEU A 338 -14.91 -0.44 23.03
N GLU A 339 -16.22 -0.63 23.06
CA GLU A 339 -17.20 0.45 23.24
C GLU A 339 -17.42 0.79 24.73
N SER A 340 -17.12 -0.12 25.64
CA SER A 340 -17.24 0.05 27.10
C SER A 340 -16.07 0.84 27.69
#